data_2407b9c395b553818bfd3a532eb7a844
#
_entry.id   2407b9c395b553818bfd3a532eb7a844
#
_cell.length_a   1.000
_cell.length_b   1.000
_cell.length_c   1.000
_cell.angle_alpha   90.00
_cell.angle_beta   90.00
_cell.angle_gamma   90.00
#
_symmetry.space_group_name_H-M   'P 1'
#
loop_
_entity.id
_entity.type
_entity.pdbx_description
1 polymer ?
#
loop_
_entity_poly.entity_id
_entity_poly.type
_entity_poly.pdbx_seq_one_letter_code
_entity_poly.pdbx_strand_id
1 'polypeptide(L)'
;MPSLPPHLKRLEAEAIGILRETAASFRNPVLLYSIGKDSSVVLHLAQKAFAPGKLPFPLLHIATGWDFRAMLEFRDRRAAEIGARLIVHTNPDGLAQGIGPLSHGSQVHMNVMGTEALKQALNQHGFDAALGGARRDEEKSRAKERVFSHRAPGHVWEPRGQRPELWGLYNTRIGPGETMRVFPLSNWTEFDVWDYIAAEDIPVVPLYFAAERPTLRRSGAMIMRDDERMPLEPGEQVEMKWVRFRTMGDWPLTGAHESRAETMDQVLEELRASRVSERHGRLIDNDQEASMERKKREGYF
;
A
#
# COMPACT_ATOMS: atom_id res chain seq x y z
N MET A 1 14.73 -5.02 24.57
CA MET A 1 13.40 -5.02 23.93
C MET A 1 12.63 -6.24 24.38
N PRO A 2 11.35 -6.18 24.71
CA PRO A 2 10.55 -7.38 24.98
C PRO A 2 10.60 -8.27 23.73
N SER A 3 10.65 -9.59 23.94
CA SER A 3 10.68 -10.51 22.80
C SER A 3 9.34 -10.51 22.09
N LEU A 4 9.34 -10.48 20.75
CA LEU A 4 8.12 -10.59 19.93
C LEU A 4 7.24 -11.75 20.39
N PRO A 5 5.91 -11.58 20.42
CA PRO A 5 4.96 -12.67 20.65
C PRO A 5 5.20 -13.85 19.69
N PRO A 6 4.95 -15.10 20.10
CA PRO A 6 5.24 -16.27 19.26
C PRO A 6 4.56 -16.27 17.90
N HIS A 7 3.34 -15.73 17.79
CA HIS A 7 2.62 -15.62 16.52
C HIS A 7 3.29 -14.62 15.58
N LEU A 8 3.72 -13.46 16.07
CA LEU A 8 4.45 -12.45 15.27
C LEU A 8 5.82 -12.97 14.83
N LYS A 9 6.54 -13.74 15.67
CA LYS A 9 7.78 -14.40 15.25
C LYS A 9 7.59 -15.35 14.08
N ARG A 10 6.47 -16.09 14.05
CA ARG A 10 6.15 -16.98 12.92
C ARG A 10 5.84 -16.19 11.66
N LEU A 11 5.02 -15.16 11.77
CA LEU A 11 4.67 -14.27 10.64
C LEU A 11 5.91 -13.55 10.10
N GLU A 12 6.79 -13.06 10.97
CA GLU A 12 8.07 -12.47 10.59
C GLU A 12 8.96 -13.47 9.85
N ALA A 13 9.13 -14.68 10.40
CA ALA A 13 9.96 -15.71 9.78
C ALA A 13 9.43 -16.12 8.39
N GLU A 14 8.11 -16.26 8.23
CA GLU A 14 7.46 -16.53 6.95
C GLU A 14 7.73 -15.40 5.96
N ALA A 15 7.49 -14.15 6.34
CA ALA A 15 7.69 -12.99 5.49
C ALA A 15 9.15 -12.82 5.06
N ILE A 16 10.11 -13.03 5.98
CA ILE A 16 11.55 -13.02 5.67
C ILE A 16 11.91 -14.13 4.67
N GLY A 17 11.34 -15.32 4.84
CA GLY A 17 11.51 -16.44 3.88
C GLY A 17 11.03 -16.06 2.48
N ILE A 18 9.82 -15.47 2.37
CA ILE A 18 9.24 -15.01 1.10
C ILE A 18 10.11 -13.92 0.44
N LEU A 19 10.62 -12.97 1.21
CA LEU A 19 11.51 -11.91 0.71
C LEU A 19 12.82 -12.48 0.14
N ARG A 20 13.43 -13.44 0.84
CA ARG A 20 14.66 -14.11 0.40
C ARG A 20 14.41 -14.99 -0.84
N GLU A 21 13.30 -15.73 -0.85
CA GLU A 21 12.89 -16.53 -2.02
C GLU A 21 12.70 -15.64 -3.24
N THR A 22 12.07 -14.46 -3.07
CA THR A 22 11.89 -13.50 -4.17
C THR A 22 13.24 -13.02 -4.71
N ALA A 23 14.17 -12.62 -3.85
CA ALA A 23 15.48 -12.14 -4.28
C ALA A 23 16.33 -13.25 -4.95
N ALA A 24 16.12 -14.51 -4.57
CA ALA A 24 16.83 -15.65 -5.14
C ALA A 24 16.24 -16.11 -6.49
N SER A 25 14.92 -15.98 -6.67
CA SER A 25 14.21 -16.54 -7.82
C SER A 25 14.07 -15.59 -8.99
N PHE A 26 14.07 -14.27 -8.76
CA PHE A 26 13.82 -13.26 -9.79
C PHE A 26 15.08 -12.45 -10.10
N ARG A 27 15.22 -12.05 -11.36
CA ARG A 27 16.40 -11.29 -11.83
C ARG A 27 16.35 -9.83 -11.42
N ASN A 28 15.16 -9.25 -11.42
CA ASN A 28 14.95 -7.82 -11.23
C ASN A 28 13.68 -7.55 -10.42
N PRO A 29 13.65 -7.96 -9.15
CA PRO A 29 12.54 -7.67 -8.27
C PRO A 29 12.53 -6.19 -7.85
N VAL A 30 11.33 -5.69 -7.46
CA VAL A 30 11.13 -4.34 -6.94
C VAL A 30 10.18 -4.39 -5.74
N LEU A 31 10.39 -3.53 -4.74
CA LEU A 31 9.46 -3.33 -3.64
C LEU A 31 8.59 -2.12 -3.91
N LEU A 32 7.27 -2.34 -4.02
CA LEU A 32 6.30 -1.26 -4.16
C LEU A 32 6.14 -0.54 -2.83
N TYR A 33 6.55 0.71 -2.79
CA TYR A 33 6.56 1.52 -1.58
C TYR A 33 5.48 2.59 -1.64
N SER A 34 4.26 2.23 -1.22
CA SER A 34 3.10 3.13 -1.14
C SER A 34 3.10 4.01 0.10
N ILE A 35 4.13 3.93 0.95
CA ILE A 35 4.31 4.72 2.18
C ILE A 35 3.26 4.39 3.27
N GLY A 36 2.30 3.54 2.99
CA GLY A 36 1.36 3.03 3.97
C GLY A 36 2.02 2.13 5.02
N LYS A 37 1.29 1.84 6.11
CA LYS A 37 1.77 0.98 7.21
C LYS A 37 2.26 -0.39 6.73
N ASP A 38 1.51 -1.02 5.83
CA ASP A 38 1.82 -2.35 5.31
C ASP A 38 3.12 -2.35 4.50
N SER A 39 3.31 -1.38 3.59
CA SER A 39 4.56 -1.25 2.84
C SER A 39 5.75 -0.86 3.73
N SER A 40 5.52 -0.13 4.82
CA SER A 40 6.55 0.17 5.82
C SER A 40 6.99 -1.09 6.58
N VAL A 41 6.05 -1.98 6.92
CA VAL A 41 6.38 -3.29 7.51
C VAL A 41 7.13 -4.17 6.52
N VAL A 42 6.71 -4.25 5.24
CA VAL A 42 7.47 -5.02 4.22
C VAL A 42 8.89 -4.49 4.07
N LEU A 43 9.06 -3.16 4.07
CA LEU A 43 10.38 -2.53 3.99
C LEU A 43 11.26 -2.89 5.22
N HIS A 44 10.71 -2.83 6.43
CA HIS A 44 11.40 -3.22 7.65
C HIS A 44 11.80 -4.70 7.63
N LEU A 45 10.89 -5.59 7.26
CA LEU A 45 11.15 -7.01 7.09
C LEU A 45 12.24 -7.29 6.04
N ALA A 46 12.25 -6.53 4.94
CA ALA A 46 13.29 -6.61 3.93
C ALA A 46 14.67 -6.19 4.49
N GLN A 47 14.72 -5.13 5.28
CA GLN A 47 15.97 -4.75 5.98
C GLN A 47 16.47 -5.88 6.89
N LYS A 48 15.58 -6.51 7.69
CA LYS A 48 15.93 -7.67 8.53
C LYS A 48 16.36 -8.88 7.70
N ALA A 49 15.67 -9.16 6.59
CA ALA A 49 15.95 -10.32 5.73
C ALA A 49 17.35 -10.31 5.12
N PHE A 50 17.86 -9.13 4.82
CA PHE A 50 19.15 -8.96 4.13
C PHE A 50 20.25 -8.34 5.00
N ALA A 51 19.98 -8.07 6.28
CA ALA A 51 20.99 -7.58 7.20
C ALA A 51 22.18 -8.56 7.31
N PRO A 52 23.44 -8.07 7.40
CA PRO A 52 23.87 -6.67 7.42
C PRO A 52 24.04 -6.03 6.02
N GLY A 53 23.66 -6.73 4.95
CA GLY A 53 23.75 -6.26 3.58
C GLY A 53 22.72 -5.17 3.25
N LYS A 54 22.87 -4.57 2.06
CA LYS A 54 21.89 -3.62 1.53
C LYS A 54 20.70 -4.38 0.93
N LEU A 55 19.58 -3.67 0.73
CA LEU A 55 18.43 -4.20 0.00
C LEU A 55 18.85 -4.60 -1.43
N PRO A 56 18.54 -5.85 -1.86
CA PRO A 56 18.95 -6.33 -3.20
C PRO A 56 18.07 -5.79 -4.33
N PHE A 57 17.02 -5.04 -4.03
CA PHE A 57 16.08 -4.47 -4.99
C PHE A 57 15.74 -3.02 -4.63
N PRO A 58 15.35 -2.20 -5.63
CA PRO A 58 14.93 -0.82 -5.39
C PRO A 58 13.52 -0.74 -4.79
N LEU A 59 13.19 0.44 -4.27
CA LEU A 59 11.84 0.87 -3.94
C LEU A 59 11.21 1.53 -5.17
N LEU A 60 9.94 1.25 -5.43
CA LEU A 60 9.15 1.93 -6.47
C LEU A 60 7.94 2.59 -5.84
N HIS A 61 7.85 3.89 -6.00
CA HIS A 61 6.67 4.68 -5.66
C HIS A 61 5.98 5.14 -6.94
N ILE A 62 4.68 4.87 -7.05
CA ILE A 62 3.83 5.40 -8.12
C ILE A 62 3.21 6.69 -7.60
N ALA A 63 3.68 7.81 -8.11
CA ALA A 63 3.20 9.13 -7.75
C ALA A 63 1.98 9.49 -8.61
N THR A 64 0.81 9.54 -8.00
CA THR A 64 -0.44 9.92 -8.67
C THR A 64 -0.57 11.43 -8.84
N GLY A 65 0.26 12.20 -8.12
CA GLY A 65 0.21 13.64 -8.02
C GLY A 65 -0.74 14.15 -6.92
N TRP A 66 -1.45 13.26 -6.23
CA TRP A 66 -2.39 13.60 -5.17
C TRP A 66 -2.06 12.94 -3.82
N ASP A 67 -0.83 12.48 -3.67
CA ASP A 67 -0.29 12.01 -2.40
C ASP A 67 -0.28 13.14 -1.37
N PHE A 68 -0.51 12.81 -0.09
CA PHE A 68 -0.32 13.78 1.01
C PHE A 68 1.13 14.27 1.05
N ARG A 69 1.34 15.56 1.27
CA ARG A 69 2.69 16.13 1.42
C ARG A 69 3.51 15.44 2.50
N ALA A 70 2.88 15.16 3.65
CA ALA A 70 3.53 14.42 4.73
C ALA A 70 3.99 13.00 4.33
N MET A 71 3.29 12.34 3.39
CA MET A 71 3.73 11.05 2.84
C MET A 71 4.99 11.21 1.98
N LEU A 72 5.01 12.19 1.10
CA LEU A 72 6.17 12.43 0.22
C LEU A 72 7.43 12.77 1.01
N GLU A 73 7.31 13.65 2.00
CA GLU A 73 8.40 14.01 2.91
C GLU A 73 8.92 12.80 3.70
N PHE A 74 8.01 11.98 4.22
CA PHE A 74 8.35 10.76 4.94
C PHE A 74 9.05 9.75 4.01
N ARG A 75 8.55 9.56 2.78
CA ARG A 75 9.12 8.68 1.77
C ARG A 75 10.58 9.00 1.49
N ASP A 76 10.85 10.26 1.18
CA ASP A 76 12.18 10.70 0.77
C ASP A 76 13.17 10.61 1.92
N ARG A 77 12.76 11.05 3.12
CA ARG A 77 13.54 10.90 4.34
C ARG A 77 13.85 9.42 4.62
N ARG A 78 12.83 8.55 4.60
CA ARG A 78 12.99 7.15 4.93
C ARG A 78 13.88 6.40 3.94
N ALA A 79 13.73 6.66 2.64
CA ALA A 79 14.59 6.09 1.61
C ALA A 79 16.06 6.52 1.78
N ALA A 80 16.30 7.78 2.12
CA ALA A 80 17.65 8.30 2.39
C ALA A 80 18.27 7.68 3.64
N GLU A 81 17.52 7.59 4.75
CA GLU A 81 17.99 7.01 6.02
C GLU A 81 18.50 5.57 5.86
N ILE A 82 17.81 4.77 5.07
CA ILE A 82 18.18 3.36 4.85
C ILE A 82 19.11 3.15 3.66
N GLY A 83 19.47 4.22 2.94
CA GLY A 83 20.29 4.16 1.74
C GLY A 83 19.67 3.33 0.61
N ALA A 84 18.35 3.28 0.51
CA ALA A 84 17.64 2.54 -0.53
C ALA A 84 17.59 3.34 -1.83
N ARG A 85 17.74 2.64 -2.97
CA ARG A 85 17.45 3.24 -4.28
C ARG A 85 15.95 3.42 -4.42
N LEU A 86 15.48 4.66 -4.45
CA LEU A 86 14.08 5.02 -4.69
C LEU A 86 13.87 5.39 -6.16
N ILE A 87 12.87 4.76 -6.77
CA ILE A 87 12.35 5.09 -8.10
C ILE A 87 10.96 5.70 -7.88
N VAL A 88 10.73 6.88 -8.42
CA VAL A 88 9.43 7.54 -8.44
C VAL A 88 8.96 7.59 -9.89
N HIS A 89 7.78 7.05 -10.15
CA HIS A 89 7.20 7.04 -11.50
C HIS A 89 5.81 7.67 -11.47
N THR A 90 5.55 8.51 -12.45
CA THR A 90 4.24 9.12 -12.72
C THR A 90 3.88 8.83 -14.18
N ASN A 91 2.61 8.57 -14.49
CA ASN A 91 2.17 8.41 -15.87
C ASN A 91 2.29 9.74 -16.63
N PRO A 92 3.22 9.86 -17.59
CA PRO A 92 3.44 11.13 -18.30
C PRO A 92 2.25 11.56 -19.16
N ASP A 93 1.55 10.59 -19.74
CA ASP A 93 0.38 10.87 -20.60
C ASP A 93 -0.81 11.34 -19.76
N GLY A 94 -1.03 10.71 -18.61
CA GLY A 94 -2.06 11.13 -17.66
C GLY A 94 -1.77 12.51 -17.09
N LEU A 95 -0.50 12.83 -16.81
CA LEU A 95 -0.09 14.14 -16.35
C LEU A 95 -0.33 15.22 -17.45
N ALA A 96 0.05 14.94 -18.70
CA ALA A 96 -0.15 15.84 -19.83
C ALA A 96 -1.65 16.13 -20.10
N GLN A 97 -2.52 15.15 -19.84
CA GLN A 97 -3.98 15.30 -19.95
C GLN A 97 -4.64 15.93 -18.72
N GLY A 98 -3.88 16.23 -17.66
CA GLY A 98 -4.41 16.79 -16.42
C GLY A 98 -5.35 15.83 -15.66
N ILE A 99 -5.13 14.52 -15.79
CA ILE A 99 -5.96 13.50 -15.12
C ILE A 99 -5.84 13.65 -13.61
N GLY A 100 -6.97 13.97 -12.97
CA GLY A 100 -7.05 14.13 -11.51
C GLY A 100 -8.36 13.59 -10.94
N PRO A 101 -8.42 13.33 -9.62
CA PRO A 101 -9.59 12.74 -8.97
C PRO A 101 -10.80 13.68 -8.98
N LEU A 102 -10.56 14.99 -8.99
CA LEU A 102 -11.62 16.01 -8.99
C LEU A 102 -12.11 16.33 -10.42
N SER A 103 -11.24 16.22 -11.42
CA SER A 103 -11.58 16.56 -12.81
C SER A 103 -12.15 15.39 -13.62
N HIS A 104 -11.69 14.16 -13.33
CA HIS A 104 -12.02 12.96 -14.12
C HIS A 104 -12.68 11.85 -13.28
N GLY A 105 -12.87 12.11 -11.98
CA GLY A 105 -13.39 11.12 -11.04
C GLY A 105 -12.35 10.10 -10.56
N SER A 106 -12.65 9.47 -9.43
CA SER A 106 -11.75 8.56 -8.74
C SER A 106 -11.34 7.34 -9.60
N GLN A 107 -12.29 6.77 -10.36
CA GLN A 107 -12.05 5.56 -11.13
C GLN A 107 -11.08 5.80 -12.29
N VAL A 108 -11.29 6.84 -13.09
CA VAL A 108 -10.41 7.19 -14.22
C VAL A 108 -9.03 7.56 -13.70
N HIS A 109 -8.98 8.39 -12.66
CA HIS A 109 -7.74 8.80 -12.02
C HIS A 109 -6.92 7.60 -11.54
N MET A 110 -7.50 6.71 -10.75
CA MET A 110 -6.80 5.53 -10.23
C MET A 110 -6.40 4.54 -11.32
N ASN A 111 -7.19 4.44 -12.40
CA ASN A 111 -6.80 3.58 -13.52
C ASN A 111 -5.59 4.15 -14.25
N VAL A 112 -5.63 5.42 -14.63
CA VAL A 112 -4.58 6.06 -15.45
C VAL A 112 -3.33 6.36 -14.62
N MET A 113 -3.48 7.04 -13.47
CA MET A 113 -2.36 7.51 -12.66
C MET A 113 -1.83 6.44 -11.68
N GLY A 114 -2.61 5.42 -11.39
CA GLY A 114 -2.21 4.30 -10.54
C GLY A 114 -1.87 3.04 -11.34
N THR A 115 -2.88 2.40 -11.94
CA THR A 115 -2.72 1.08 -12.58
C THR A 115 -1.83 1.13 -13.81
N GLU A 116 -2.12 2.02 -14.76
CA GLU A 116 -1.32 2.13 -15.98
C GLU A 116 0.07 2.68 -15.68
N ALA A 117 0.22 3.63 -14.76
CA ALA A 117 1.52 4.10 -14.30
C ALA A 117 2.38 2.96 -13.71
N LEU A 118 1.78 2.06 -12.92
CA LEU A 118 2.49 0.89 -12.40
C LEU A 118 2.96 -0.03 -13.52
N LYS A 119 2.09 -0.35 -14.49
CA LYS A 119 2.47 -1.17 -15.66
C LYS A 119 3.60 -0.54 -16.47
N GLN A 120 3.52 0.78 -16.70
CA GLN A 120 4.57 1.54 -17.38
C GLN A 120 5.91 1.41 -16.64
N ALA A 121 5.92 1.64 -15.33
CA ALA A 121 7.14 1.53 -14.53
C ALA A 121 7.74 0.12 -14.55
N LEU A 122 6.90 -0.91 -14.40
CA LEU A 122 7.35 -2.30 -14.42
C LEU A 122 7.97 -2.68 -15.77
N ASN A 123 7.33 -2.27 -16.87
CA ASN A 123 7.82 -2.53 -18.23
C ASN A 123 9.09 -1.72 -18.54
N GLN A 124 9.09 -0.43 -18.21
CA GLN A 124 10.23 0.48 -18.47
C GLN A 124 11.51 0.00 -17.79
N HIS A 125 11.39 -0.51 -16.56
CA HIS A 125 12.53 -1.00 -15.80
C HIS A 125 12.77 -2.51 -15.95
N GLY A 126 11.90 -3.23 -16.64
CA GLY A 126 12.00 -4.68 -16.84
C GLY A 126 11.88 -5.47 -15.54
N PHE A 127 11.04 -5.01 -14.60
CA PHE A 127 10.82 -5.73 -13.35
C PHE A 127 10.01 -7.00 -13.57
N ASP A 128 10.54 -8.12 -13.10
CA ASP A 128 9.94 -9.45 -13.23
C ASP A 128 9.17 -9.90 -11.98
N ALA A 129 9.44 -9.28 -10.83
CA ALA A 129 8.66 -9.46 -9.61
C ALA A 129 8.42 -8.13 -8.88
N ALA A 130 7.22 -7.96 -8.33
CA ALA A 130 6.88 -6.78 -7.54
C ALA A 130 6.29 -7.20 -6.18
N LEU A 131 7.03 -6.84 -5.12
CA LEU A 131 6.66 -7.08 -3.73
C LEU A 131 5.69 -6.01 -3.23
N GLY A 132 4.65 -6.40 -2.50
CA GLY A 132 3.69 -5.46 -1.94
C GLY A 132 3.10 -5.90 -0.61
N GLY A 133 2.49 -4.95 0.08
CA GLY A 133 1.95 -5.13 1.43
C GLY A 133 0.53 -5.67 1.50
N ALA A 134 -0.06 -6.16 0.40
CA ALA A 134 -1.43 -6.63 0.41
C ALA A 134 -1.62 -7.87 1.31
N ARG A 135 -2.75 -7.90 2.03
CA ARG A 135 -3.10 -8.96 2.98
C ARG A 135 -4.44 -9.60 2.59
N ARG A 136 -4.60 -10.89 2.88
CA ARG A 136 -5.88 -11.59 2.66
C ARG A 136 -7.01 -11.07 3.53
N ASP A 137 -6.67 -10.48 4.68
CA ASP A 137 -7.60 -9.91 5.65
C ASP A 137 -8.26 -8.60 5.18
N GLU A 138 -7.66 -7.88 4.22
CA GLU A 138 -8.15 -6.56 3.79
C GLU A 138 -9.55 -6.60 3.19
N GLU A 139 -9.81 -7.58 2.32
CA GLU A 139 -11.09 -7.76 1.67
C GLU A 139 -11.26 -9.16 1.04
N LYS A 140 -12.52 -9.53 0.72
CA LYS A 140 -12.87 -10.85 0.18
C LYS A 140 -12.13 -11.22 -1.11
N SER A 141 -11.88 -10.29 -2.01
CA SER A 141 -11.17 -10.57 -3.26
C SER A 141 -9.70 -10.90 -3.02
N ARG A 142 -9.09 -10.33 -1.96
CA ARG A 142 -7.71 -10.62 -1.53
C ARG A 142 -7.55 -12.03 -0.96
N ALA A 143 -8.60 -12.60 -0.38
CA ALA A 143 -8.54 -13.97 0.14
C ALA A 143 -8.22 -15.04 -0.92
N LYS A 144 -8.50 -14.74 -2.19
CA LYS A 144 -8.17 -15.61 -3.34
C LYS A 144 -6.75 -15.42 -3.87
N GLU A 145 -6.03 -14.40 -3.40
CA GLU A 145 -4.67 -14.09 -3.86
C GLU A 145 -3.67 -15.10 -3.31
N ARG A 146 -2.69 -15.45 -4.12
CA ARG A 146 -1.54 -16.26 -3.71
C ARG A 146 -0.46 -15.38 -3.14
N VAL A 147 0.43 -15.96 -2.33
CA VAL A 147 1.64 -15.27 -1.85
C VAL A 147 2.52 -14.89 -3.04
N PHE A 148 2.74 -15.86 -3.96
CA PHE A 148 3.36 -15.62 -5.27
C PHE A 148 2.27 -15.65 -6.35
N SER A 149 1.68 -14.50 -6.58
CA SER A 149 0.55 -14.35 -7.50
C SER A 149 1.04 -14.10 -8.92
N HIS A 150 0.89 -15.11 -9.76
CA HIS A 150 1.30 -15.08 -11.16
C HIS A 150 0.49 -14.08 -11.99
N ARG A 151 1.17 -13.38 -12.87
CA ARG A 151 0.60 -12.45 -13.84
C ARG A 151 0.98 -12.88 -15.25
N ALA A 152 -0.02 -13.11 -16.07
CA ALA A 152 0.12 -13.32 -17.51
C ALA A 152 0.66 -12.07 -18.21
N PRO A 153 1.10 -12.16 -19.49
CA PRO A 153 1.53 -11.00 -20.27
C PRO A 153 0.54 -9.84 -20.18
N GLY A 154 1.05 -8.61 -20.06
CA GLY A 154 0.24 -7.42 -19.78
C GLY A 154 -0.17 -7.25 -18.33
N HIS A 155 0.49 -7.95 -17.41
CA HIS A 155 0.26 -7.95 -15.96
C HIS A 155 -1.12 -8.46 -15.52
N VAL A 156 -1.80 -9.23 -16.36
CA VAL A 156 -3.15 -9.73 -16.13
C VAL A 156 -3.17 -10.82 -15.07
N TRP A 157 -4.06 -10.68 -14.07
CA TRP A 157 -4.32 -11.73 -13.10
C TRP A 157 -5.37 -12.72 -13.65
N GLU A 158 -4.94 -13.97 -13.86
CA GLU A 158 -5.81 -15.06 -14.30
C GLU A 158 -6.01 -16.05 -13.14
N PRO A 159 -7.23 -16.16 -12.59
CA PRO A 159 -7.49 -17.03 -11.44
C PRO A 159 -7.14 -18.51 -11.70
N ARG A 160 -7.38 -18.98 -12.92
CA ARG A 160 -7.12 -20.39 -13.31
C ARG A 160 -5.63 -20.67 -13.50
N GLY A 161 -4.83 -19.66 -13.76
CA GLY A 161 -3.37 -19.74 -13.90
C GLY A 161 -2.62 -19.71 -12.56
N GLN A 162 -3.32 -19.50 -11.45
CA GLN A 162 -2.68 -19.44 -10.13
C GLN A 162 -2.24 -20.83 -9.66
N ARG A 163 -1.06 -20.88 -9.08
CA ARG A 163 -0.40 -22.12 -8.67
C ARG A 163 -0.72 -22.45 -7.22
N PRO A 164 -0.89 -23.72 -6.84
CA PRO A 164 -1.08 -24.10 -5.45
C PRO A 164 0.18 -23.84 -4.63
N GLU A 165 0.00 -23.46 -3.36
CA GLU A 165 1.07 -23.13 -2.40
C GLU A 165 0.95 -24.06 -1.18
N LEU A 166 0.93 -25.37 -1.45
CA LEU A 166 0.85 -26.39 -0.40
C LEU A 166 2.15 -26.45 0.39
N TRP A 167 2.01 -26.55 1.72
CA TRP A 167 3.14 -26.66 2.66
C TRP A 167 4.19 -25.53 2.57
N GLY A 168 3.79 -24.34 2.12
CA GLY A 168 4.73 -23.21 1.95
C GLY A 168 5.72 -23.40 0.80
N LEU A 169 5.44 -24.29 -0.15
CA LEU A 169 6.22 -24.44 -1.37
C LEU A 169 5.68 -23.50 -2.45
N TYR A 170 6.57 -22.67 -2.97
CA TYR A 170 6.22 -21.66 -3.96
C TYR A 170 6.76 -22.05 -5.35
N ASN A 171 5.93 -21.87 -6.37
CA ASN A 171 6.37 -22.00 -7.74
C ASN A 171 6.60 -20.62 -8.35
N THR A 172 7.84 -20.17 -8.29
CA THR A 172 8.30 -18.84 -8.73
C THR A 172 8.58 -18.74 -10.24
N ARG A 173 8.42 -19.84 -10.99
CA ARG A 173 8.74 -19.90 -12.43
C ARG A 173 7.87 -18.95 -13.24
N ILE A 174 8.47 -18.14 -14.08
CA ILE A 174 7.79 -17.25 -15.04
C ILE A 174 8.30 -17.51 -16.45
N GLY A 175 7.44 -17.34 -17.45
CA GLY A 175 7.76 -17.36 -18.88
C GLY A 175 7.98 -15.96 -19.45
N PRO A 176 8.29 -15.85 -20.74
CA PRO A 176 8.47 -14.57 -21.41
C PRO A 176 7.20 -13.68 -21.29
N GLY A 177 7.39 -12.43 -20.85
CA GLY A 177 6.31 -11.47 -20.67
C GLY A 177 5.44 -11.68 -19.41
N GLU A 178 5.65 -12.76 -18.67
CA GLU A 178 4.99 -12.99 -17.39
C GLU A 178 5.74 -12.29 -16.24
N THR A 179 5.02 -11.98 -15.18
CA THR A 179 5.58 -11.37 -13.98
C THR A 179 4.96 -11.98 -12.71
N MET A 180 5.54 -11.69 -11.55
CA MET A 180 5.02 -12.14 -10.27
C MET A 180 4.67 -10.94 -9.38
N ARG A 181 3.51 -10.99 -8.71
CA ARG A 181 3.22 -10.15 -7.55
C ARG A 181 3.47 -10.97 -6.30
N VAL A 182 4.24 -10.42 -5.36
CA VAL A 182 4.62 -11.15 -4.15
C VAL A 182 4.10 -10.42 -2.92
N PHE A 183 3.43 -11.14 -2.04
CA PHE A 183 2.74 -10.59 -0.88
C PHE A 183 3.27 -11.19 0.43
N PRO A 184 4.37 -10.65 0.99
CA PRO A 184 4.97 -11.18 2.21
C PRO A 184 4.03 -11.11 3.44
N LEU A 185 3.08 -10.17 3.44
CA LEU A 185 2.11 -10.02 4.53
C LEU A 185 0.78 -10.75 4.30
N SER A 186 0.73 -11.67 3.34
CA SER A 186 -0.52 -12.33 2.92
C SER A 186 -1.35 -12.90 4.07
N ASN A 187 -0.69 -13.46 5.08
CA ASN A 187 -1.31 -14.12 6.23
C ASN A 187 -1.43 -13.22 7.49
N TRP A 188 -1.07 -11.95 7.38
CA TRP A 188 -1.16 -10.98 8.47
C TRP A 188 -2.54 -10.34 8.52
N THR A 189 -3.01 -10.05 9.73
CA THR A 189 -4.18 -9.19 9.96
C THR A 189 -3.77 -7.71 10.09
N GLU A 190 -4.74 -6.79 10.04
CA GLU A 190 -4.47 -5.38 10.35
C GLU A 190 -3.86 -5.22 11.74
N PHE A 191 -4.36 -6.01 12.69
CA PHE A 191 -3.87 -5.98 14.07
C PHE A 191 -2.43 -6.47 14.17
N ASP A 192 -2.07 -7.55 13.47
CA ASP A 192 -0.68 -8.05 13.45
C ASP A 192 0.29 -7.00 12.91
N VAL A 193 -0.12 -6.26 11.88
CA VAL A 193 0.69 -5.18 11.29
C VAL A 193 0.95 -4.09 12.33
N TRP A 194 -0.08 -3.63 13.03
CA TRP A 194 0.07 -2.59 14.04
C TRP A 194 0.82 -3.05 15.29
N ASP A 195 0.54 -4.26 15.76
CA ASP A 195 1.25 -4.86 16.90
C ASP A 195 2.75 -5.04 16.59
N TYR A 196 3.06 -5.43 15.34
CA TYR A 196 4.45 -5.54 14.88
C TYR A 196 5.13 -4.18 14.74
N ILE A 197 4.42 -3.16 14.23
CA ILE A 197 4.93 -1.77 14.18
C ILE A 197 5.29 -1.27 15.58
N ALA A 198 4.42 -1.51 16.55
CA ALA A 198 4.65 -1.12 17.94
C ALA A 198 5.83 -1.89 18.57
N ALA A 199 5.90 -3.21 18.35
CA ALA A 199 6.92 -4.05 18.94
C ALA A 199 8.34 -3.82 18.39
N GLU A 200 8.46 -3.46 17.11
CA GLU A 200 9.72 -3.21 16.40
C GLU A 200 10.04 -1.71 16.23
N ASP A 201 9.21 -0.83 16.79
CA ASP A 201 9.33 0.64 16.69
C ASP A 201 9.51 1.11 15.22
N ILE A 202 8.65 0.57 14.33
CA ILE A 202 8.75 0.86 12.89
C ILE A 202 8.25 2.29 12.63
N PRO A 203 9.05 3.16 12.00
CA PRO A 203 8.60 4.48 11.63
C PRO A 203 7.45 4.42 10.62
N VAL A 204 6.38 5.17 10.89
CA VAL A 204 5.21 5.33 10.02
C VAL A 204 4.90 6.81 9.82
N VAL A 205 4.11 7.11 8.79
CA VAL A 205 3.70 8.49 8.50
C VAL A 205 2.91 9.07 9.67
N PRO A 206 3.19 10.31 10.09
CA PRO A 206 2.48 10.95 11.21
C PRO A 206 0.96 11.08 11.04
N LEU A 207 0.45 10.92 9.82
CA LEU A 207 -0.98 10.91 9.52
C LEU A 207 -1.76 9.77 10.19
N TYR A 208 -1.10 8.71 10.62
CA TYR A 208 -1.70 7.63 11.39
C TYR A 208 -2.04 8.00 12.83
N PHE A 209 -1.43 9.06 13.34
CA PHE A 209 -1.68 9.60 14.67
C PHE A 209 -2.61 10.81 14.60
N ALA A 210 -3.46 10.97 15.62
CA ALA A 210 -4.37 12.10 15.70
C ALA A 210 -3.61 13.43 15.85
N ALA A 211 -4.05 14.42 15.09
CA ALA A 211 -3.63 15.81 15.23
C ALA A 211 -4.73 16.72 14.72
N GLU A 212 -4.65 17.99 15.07
CA GLU A 212 -5.54 19.01 14.54
C GLU A 212 -5.20 19.31 13.08
N ARG A 213 -6.16 19.07 12.17
CA ARG A 213 -5.97 19.21 10.73
C ARG A 213 -7.15 19.92 10.05
N PRO A 214 -6.89 20.64 8.95
CA PRO A 214 -7.94 21.27 8.16
C PRO A 214 -8.78 20.19 7.45
N THR A 215 -10.06 20.10 7.79
CA THR A 215 -10.97 19.10 7.24
C THR A 215 -12.22 19.77 6.69
N LEU A 216 -12.86 19.11 5.73
CA LEU A 216 -14.17 19.45 5.21
C LEU A 216 -15.00 18.17 5.04
N ARG A 217 -16.32 18.32 4.90
CA ARG A 217 -17.22 17.20 4.59
C ARG A 217 -17.63 17.28 3.12
N ARG A 218 -17.35 16.20 2.39
CA ARG A 218 -17.77 16.05 0.97
C ARG A 218 -18.22 14.62 0.72
N SER A 219 -19.35 14.44 0.05
CA SER A 219 -19.93 13.14 -0.28
C SER A 219 -20.06 12.18 0.94
N GLY A 220 -20.42 12.75 2.10
CA GLY A 220 -20.59 11.99 3.35
C GLY A 220 -19.30 11.62 4.09
N ALA A 221 -18.14 11.86 3.50
CA ALA A 221 -16.84 11.62 4.12
C ALA A 221 -16.21 12.90 4.68
N MET A 222 -15.37 12.74 5.69
CA MET A 222 -14.49 13.79 6.17
C MET A 222 -13.18 13.70 5.43
N ILE A 223 -12.77 14.76 4.74
CA ILE A 223 -11.55 14.82 3.93
C ILE A 223 -10.64 15.89 4.53
N MET A 224 -9.36 15.56 4.69
CA MET A 224 -8.35 16.56 5.00
C MET A 224 -8.01 17.34 3.72
N ARG A 225 -8.07 18.67 3.78
CA ARG A 225 -7.63 19.53 2.70
C ARG A 225 -6.13 19.75 2.81
N ASP A 226 -5.35 18.98 2.06
CA ASP A 226 -3.88 19.03 2.13
C ASP A 226 -3.28 20.25 1.41
N ASP A 227 -3.95 20.69 0.33
CA ASP A 227 -3.57 21.91 -0.40
C ASP A 227 -4.76 22.58 -1.10
N GLU A 228 -4.47 23.66 -1.85
CA GLU A 228 -5.50 24.51 -2.47
C GLU A 228 -6.03 23.98 -3.80
N ARG A 229 -5.48 22.92 -4.36
CA ARG A 229 -5.94 22.30 -5.61
C ARG A 229 -7.36 21.74 -5.51
N MET A 230 -7.87 21.52 -4.29
CA MET A 230 -9.27 21.20 -4.04
C MET A 230 -10.04 22.50 -3.79
N PRO A 231 -10.81 23.01 -4.76
CA PRO A 231 -11.69 24.16 -4.56
C PRO A 231 -12.82 23.79 -3.59
N LEU A 232 -13.26 24.75 -2.81
CA LEU A 232 -14.43 24.59 -1.95
C LEU A 232 -15.70 24.72 -2.80
N GLU A 233 -16.66 23.84 -2.56
CA GLU A 233 -17.99 23.93 -3.15
C GLU A 233 -18.86 24.94 -2.37
N PRO A 234 -19.94 25.49 -2.97
CA PRO A 234 -20.84 26.39 -2.28
C PRO A 234 -21.38 25.77 -0.98
N GLY A 235 -21.15 26.45 0.13
CA GLY A 235 -21.56 26.01 1.48
C GLY A 235 -20.57 25.12 2.21
N GLU A 236 -19.47 24.68 1.57
CA GLU A 236 -18.41 23.99 2.29
C GLU A 236 -17.55 24.95 3.11
N GLN A 237 -17.16 24.50 4.28
CA GLN A 237 -16.26 25.23 5.18
C GLN A 237 -15.14 24.28 5.64
N VAL A 238 -13.94 24.82 5.72
CA VAL A 238 -12.80 24.11 6.31
C VAL A 238 -12.83 24.32 7.81
N GLU A 239 -12.87 23.22 8.54
CA GLU A 239 -12.85 23.21 10.01
C GLU A 239 -11.58 22.50 10.49
N MET A 240 -10.93 23.05 11.51
CA MET A 240 -9.85 22.36 12.19
C MET A 240 -10.44 21.30 13.12
N LYS A 241 -10.06 20.04 12.88
CA LYS A 241 -10.52 18.88 13.66
C LYS A 241 -9.37 17.96 14.02
N TRP A 242 -9.51 17.32 15.16
CA TRP A 242 -8.62 16.24 15.58
C TRP A 242 -8.97 14.98 14.83
N VAL A 243 -8.11 14.62 13.87
CA VAL A 243 -8.31 13.49 12.98
C VAL A 243 -7.04 12.69 12.76
N ARG A 244 -7.22 11.42 12.45
CA ARG A 244 -6.19 10.52 11.93
C ARG A 244 -6.71 9.71 10.75
N PHE A 245 -5.81 8.97 10.13
CA PHE A 245 -6.14 8.08 9.03
C PHE A 245 -5.88 6.61 9.42
N ARG A 246 -6.67 5.68 8.90
CA ARG A 246 -6.44 4.23 9.02
C ARG A 246 -5.76 3.66 7.79
N THR A 247 -6.03 4.25 6.64
CA THR A 247 -5.43 3.90 5.35
C THR A 247 -4.96 5.17 4.65
N MET A 248 -3.94 5.04 3.81
CA MET A 248 -3.40 6.13 3.00
C MET A 248 -3.68 5.89 1.52
N GLY A 249 -3.81 6.96 0.79
CA GLY A 249 -4.03 7.02 -0.64
C GLY A 249 -4.00 8.47 -1.08
N ASP A 250 -4.61 8.80 -2.21
CA ASP A 250 -4.77 10.19 -2.65
C ASP A 250 -5.62 10.96 -1.65
N TRP A 251 -5.14 12.13 -1.20
CA TRP A 251 -5.77 12.85 -0.11
C TRP A 251 -7.24 13.26 -0.37
N PRO A 252 -7.68 13.58 -1.62
CA PRO A 252 -9.10 13.87 -1.88
C PRO A 252 -10.01 12.64 -1.82
N LEU A 253 -9.43 11.43 -1.89
CA LEU A 253 -10.13 10.14 -1.93
C LEU A 253 -9.98 9.37 -0.62
N THR A 254 -9.29 9.93 0.37
CA THR A 254 -8.99 9.28 1.64
C THR A 254 -9.77 9.92 2.77
N GLY A 255 -10.67 9.17 3.38
CA GLY A 255 -11.46 9.62 4.52
C GLY A 255 -10.61 9.69 5.80
N ALA A 256 -10.76 10.80 6.52
CA ALA A 256 -10.23 10.99 7.85
C ALA A 256 -11.25 10.55 8.91
N HIS A 257 -10.78 10.14 10.09
CA HIS A 257 -11.60 9.75 11.23
C HIS A 257 -11.31 10.68 12.41
N GLU A 258 -12.36 11.18 13.07
CA GLU A 258 -12.19 11.91 14.33
C GLU A 258 -11.59 10.96 15.37
N SER A 259 -10.51 11.38 15.99
CA SER A 259 -9.76 10.59 16.96
C SER A 259 -8.90 11.48 17.83
N ARG A 260 -8.54 10.95 19.00
CA ARG A 260 -7.57 11.54 19.94
C ARG A 260 -6.37 10.62 20.17
N ALA A 261 -6.21 9.58 19.35
CA ALA A 261 -5.10 8.65 19.43
C ALA A 261 -3.82 9.28 18.87
N GLU A 262 -3.04 9.90 19.72
CA GLU A 262 -1.77 10.58 19.40
C GLU A 262 -0.55 9.64 19.51
N THR A 263 -0.72 8.50 20.19
CA THR A 263 0.34 7.53 20.43
C THR A 263 -0.01 6.15 19.86
N MET A 264 1.01 5.31 19.66
CA MET A 264 0.82 3.94 19.18
C MET A 264 -0.11 3.13 20.09
N ASP A 265 0.03 3.24 21.41
CA ASP A 265 -0.81 2.51 22.37
C ASP A 265 -2.28 2.90 22.21
N GLN A 266 -2.57 4.20 22.06
CA GLN A 266 -3.94 4.69 21.82
C GLN A 266 -4.49 4.21 20.47
N VAL A 267 -3.67 4.17 19.42
CA VAL A 267 -4.07 3.61 18.13
C VAL A 267 -4.43 2.12 18.27
N LEU A 268 -3.64 1.35 18.99
CA LEU A 268 -3.92 -0.06 19.26
C LEU A 268 -5.20 -0.25 20.09
N GLU A 269 -5.46 0.61 21.07
CA GLU A 269 -6.71 0.57 21.85
C GLU A 269 -7.94 0.84 20.97
N GLU A 270 -7.89 1.86 20.11
CA GLU A 270 -8.97 2.14 19.16
C GLU A 270 -9.20 0.96 18.19
N LEU A 271 -8.13 0.31 17.72
CA LEU A 271 -8.23 -0.85 16.84
C LEU A 271 -8.92 -2.03 17.52
N ARG A 272 -8.57 -2.31 18.80
CA ARG A 272 -9.21 -3.37 19.58
C ARG A 272 -10.70 -3.11 19.81
N ALA A 273 -11.09 -1.85 19.96
CA ALA A 273 -12.48 -1.43 20.11
C ALA A 273 -13.25 -1.41 18.79
N SER A 274 -12.57 -1.31 17.67
CA SER A 274 -13.20 -1.19 16.35
C SER A 274 -13.68 -2.54 15.81
N ARG A 275 -14.95 -2.58 15.37
CA ARG A 275 -15.54 -3.72 14.62
C ARG A 275 -15.61 -3.49 13.11
N VAL A 276 -15.04 -2.40 12.64
CA VAL A 276 -15.18 -1.93 11.26
C VAL A 276 -13.85 -2.10 10.52
N SER A 277 -13.91 -2.64 9.30
CA SER A 277 -12.72 -2.78 8.42
C SER A 277 -12.00 -1.44 8.20
N GLU A 278 -10.69 -1.48 8.08
CA GLU A 278 -9.84 -0.32 7.76
C GLU A 278 -10.24 0.40 6.48
N ARG A 279 -10.83 -0.32 5.51
CA ARG A 279 -11.24 0.22 4.21
C ARG A 279 -12.56 0.98 4.22
N HIS A 280 -13.31 0.92 5.30
CA HIS A 280 -14.65 1.55 5.41
C HIS A 280 -14.65 3.08 5.14
N GLY A 281 -13.52 3.77 5.31
CA GLY A 281 -13.37 5.20 5.04
C GLY A 281 -12.87 5.56 3.64
N ARG A 282 -12.65 4.58 2.75
CA ARG A 282 -12.19 4.85 1.39
C ARG A 282 -13.37 5.16 0.47
N LEU A 283 -13.42 6.38 -0.05
CA LEU A 283 -14.46 6.79 -1.00
C LEU A 283 -14.47 5.96 -2.28
N ILE A 284 -13.31 5.46 -2.68
CA ILE A 284 -13.14 4.65 -3.90
C ILE A 284 -13.72 3.24 -3.79
N ASP A 285 -13.93 2.72 -2.58
CA ASP A 285 -14.47 1.37 -2.36
C ASP A 285 -16.01 1.35 -2.28
N ASN A 286 -16.65 2.51 -2.24
CA ASN A 286 -18.12 2.64 -2.27
C ASN A 286 -18.73 2.36 -3.65
N ASP A 287 -17.91 2.28 -4.71
CA ASP A 287 -18.34 1.99 -6.07
C ASP A 287 -18.27 0.47 -6.37
N GLN A 288 -19.32 -0.27 -6.04
CA GLN A 288 -19.68 -1.63 -6.45
C GLN A 288 -18.90 -2.83 -5.84
N GLU A 289 -19.64 -3.78 -5.27
CA GLU A 289 -19.20 -5.18 -5.01
C GLU A 289 -18.64 -5.79 -6.32
N ALA A 290 -17.41 -6.22 -6.33
CA ALA A 290 -16.62 -6.75 -7.47
C ALA A 290 -15.68 -5.77 -8.17
N SER A 291 -15.61 -4.49 -7.76
CA SER A 291 -14.69 -3.53 -8.40
C SER A 291 -13.23 -3.97 -8.31
N MET A 292 -12.81 -4.56 -7.19
CA MET A 292 -11.42 -5.01 -6.97
C MET A 292 -11.05 -6.26 -7.77
N GLU A 293 -11.97 -7.22 -7.97
CA GLU A 293 -11.69 -8.38 -8.80
C GLU A 293 -11.51 -7.99 -10.27
N ARG A 294 -12.31 -7.03 -10.75
CA ARG A 294 -12.14 -6.44 -12.08
C ARG A 294 -10.82 -5.68 -12.21
N LYS A 295 -10.49 -4.84 -11.23
CA LYS A 295 -9.22 -4.07 -11.19
C LYS A 295 -7.98 -4.99 -11.20
N LYS A 296 -8.03 -6.14 -10.52
CA LYS A 296 -6.96 -7.15 -10.58
C LYS A 296 -6.79 -7.72 -11.98
N ARG A 297 -7.89 -8.03 -12.68
CA ARG A 297 -7.84 -8.51 -14.07
C ARG A 297 -7.24 -7.47 -15.00
N GLU A 298 -7.45 -6.20 -14.73
CA GLU A 298 -6.87 -5.07 -15.45
C GLU A 298 -5.40 -4.80 -15.08
N GLY A 299 -4.85 -5.55 -14.11
CA GLY A 299 -3.45 -5.45 -13.67
C GLY A 299 -3.23 -4.56 -12.45
N TYR A 300 -4.30 -4.14 -11.76
CA TYR A 300 -4.18 -3.42 -10.49
C TYR A 300 -3.55 -4.30 -9.42
N PHE A 301 -2.90 -3.63 -8.49
CA PHE A 301 -2.18 -4.24 -7.36
C PHE A 301 -3.09 -4.49 -6.16
#